data_9e87f8bf5cf7efbede419cafd79f47d1
#
_entry.id   9e87f8bf5cf7efbede419cafd79f47d1
#
_cell.length_a   1.000
_cell.length_b   1.000
_cell.length_c   1.000
_cell.angle_alpha   90.00
_cell.angle_beta   90.00
_cell.angle_gamma   90.00
#
_symmetry.space_group_name_H-M   'P 1'
#
loop_
_entity.id
_entity.type
_entity.pdbx_description
1 polymer ?
#
loop_
_entity_poly.entity_id
_entity_poly.type
_entity_poly.pdbx_seq_one_letter_code
_entity_poly.pdbx_strand_id
1 'polypeptide(L)'
;MTTQPDASRAAYYARIAEQRLAPLWESLHNLVPKSPQPAAQAAIWKYAQVRDLVMQAGSVISAEEAVRRVLVLENPGLPGKSSMTPSLYAGLQLILPGEIAPSHRHTQSALRFIVEGRGAWTAVNGERTTMHPGDFIITPSWAWHDHGNPSVDEGGEPVVWLDGLDIPLVANLDAGFAENYPEAVQPVNRAEGDSLARFGHNMVPVRHRVSDPTSPVFSYPYARTREALDALYRNGELDAWDGVKLRYVNPATGGWPMPTIATFMQFLPAGFDGRTYRSTDATIYCVVEGSGTAFVGGNAFAFEPHDIFVAPSWAPVRLSASSDSVLFSYSDRPVLSALNLLREARD
;
A
#
# COMPACT_ATOMS: atom_id res chain seq x y z
N MET A 1 38.65 -0.34 23.83
CA MET A 1 39.74 -1.33 23.85
C MET A 1 39.26 -2.55 23.08
N THR A 2 39.67 -2.67 21.82
CA THR A 2 39.44 -3.87 21.00
C THR A 2 40.48 -4.91 21.40
N THR A 3 40.10 -5.85 22.25
CA THR A 3 40.94 -7.03 22.54
C THR A 3 41.05 -7.86 21.27
N GLN A 4 42.30 -8.09 20.79
CA GLN A 4 42.54 -9.09 19.74
C GLN A 4 41.95 -10.43 20.19
N PRO A 5 41.22 -11.14 19.33
CA PRO A 5 40.70 -12.45 19.71
C PRO A 5 41.86 -13.39 20.05
N ASP A 6 41.77 -14.04 21.21
CA ASP A 6 42.69 -15.10 21.62
C ASP A 6 42.79 -16.16 20.50
N ALA A 7 43.99 -16.61 20.19
CA ALA A 7 44.25 -17.60 19.13
C ALA A 7 43.38 -18.86 19.28
N SER A 8 43.01 -19.22 20.51
CA SER A 8 42.09 -20.33 20.80
C SER A 8 40.65 -20.04 20.34
N ARG A 9 40.16 -18.80 20.48
CA ARG A 9 38.85 -18.37 20.02
C ARG A 9 38.77 -18.35 18.48
N ALA A 10 39.80 -17.83 17.81
CA ALA A 10 39.86 -17.85 16.35
C ALA A 10 39.87 -19.28 15.79
N ALA A 11 40.68 -20.18 16.37
CA ALA A 11 40.67 -21.59 15.98
C ALA A 11 39.34 -22.30 16.24
N TYR A 12 38.65 -21.96 17.33
CA TYR A 12 37.28 -22.46 17.60
C TYR A 12 36.28 -21.97 16.55
N TYR A 13 36.32 -20.67 16.22
CA TYR A 13 35.41 -20.10 15.22
C TYR A 13 35.64 -20.71 13.83
N ALA A 14 36.86 -20.98 13.44
CA ALA A 14 37.18 -21.68 12.20
C ALA A 14 36.51 -23.08 12.17
N ARG A 15 36.65 -23.86 13.24
CA ARG A 15 36.05 -25.21 13.30
C ARG A 15 34.51 -25.19 13.25
N ILE A 16 33.86 -24.29 13.98
CA ILE A 16 32.39 -24.21 13.95
C ILE A 16 31.87 -23.71 12.59
N ALA A 17 32.60 -22.82 11.90
CA ALA A 17 32.26 -22.35 10.57
C ALA A 17 32.27 -23.49 9.53
N GLU A 18 33.21 -24.47 9.63
CA GLU A 18 33.23 -25.67 8.79
C GLU A 18 31.93 -26.48 8.91
N GLN A 19 31.30 -26.45 10.09
CA GLN A 19 30.03 -27.09 10.39
C GLN A 19 28.82 -26.16 10.14
N ARG A 20 29.00 -24.99 9.50
CA ARG A 20 27.97 -23.94 9.26
C ARG A 20 27.32 -23.45 10.55
N LEU A 21 28.08 -23.43 11.66
CA LEU A 21 27.64 -22.86 12.94
C LEU A 21 28.22 -21.46 13.09
N ALA A 22 27.41 -20.55 13.62
CA ALA A 22 27.83 -19.18 13.93
C ALA A 22 27.67 -18.89 15.44
N PRO A 23 28.58 -18.16 16.08
CA PRO A 23 28.48 -17.84 17.49
C PRO A 23 27.50 -16.70 17.71
N LEU A 24 26.34 -16.99 18.32
CA LEU A 24 25.27 -16.01 18.56
C LEU A 24 25.78 -14.77 19.34
N TRP A 25 26.70 -14.97 20.29
CA TRP A 25 27.22 -13.87 21.12
C TRP A 25 28.01 -12.80 20.34
N GLU A 26 28.45 -13.10 19.12
CA GLU A 26 29.09 -12.11 18.25
C GLU A 26 28.04 -11.24 17.50
N SER A 27 26.85 -11.77 17.25
CA SER A 27 25.79 -11.11 16.45
C SER A 27 24.54 -10.74 17.25
N LEU A 28 24.44 -11.13 18.52
CA LEU A 28 23.22 -10.99 19.34
C LEU A 28 22.69 -9.54 19.35
N HIS A 29 23.56 -8.55 19.47
CA HIS A 29 23.17 -7.14 19.51
C HIS A 29 22.56 -6.63 18.22
N ASN A 30 22.90 -7.25 17.07
CA ASN A 30 22.29 -6.94 15.77
C ASN A 30 20.98 -7.70 15.57
N LEU A 31 20.88 -8.94 16.08
CA LEU A 31 19.69 -9.78 15.94
C LEU A 31 18.57 -9.37 16.91
N VAL A 32 18.93 -8.82 18.08
CA VAL A 32 17.95 -8.35 19.09
C VAL A 32 18.33 -6.91 19.49
N PRO A 33 18.07 -5.93 18.62
CA PRO A 33 18.38 -4.53 18.91
C PRO A 33 17.44 -3.97 19.97
N LYS A 34 17.88 -2.90 20.67
CA LYS A 34 17.07 -2.23 21.71
C LYS A 34 15.90 -1.42 21.17
N SER A 35 15.89 -1.10 19.87
CA SER A 35 14.83 -0.40 19.16
C SER A 35 14.81 -0.86 17.69
N PRO A 36 13.69 -0.75 16.99
CA PRO A 36 13.64 -1.06 15.56
C PRO A 36 14.72 -0.29 14.77
N GLN A 37 15.39 -0.99 13.86
CA GLN A 37 16.43 -0.44 12.97
C GLN A 37 16.06 -0.78 11.52
N PRO A 38 15.03 -0.12 10.94
CA PRO A 38 14.60 -0.42 9.59
C PRO A 38 15.69 -0.06 8.57
N ALA A 39 15.90 -0.92 7.58
CA ALA A 39 16.74 -0.59 6.43
C ALA A 39 16.05 0.43 5.51
N ALA A 40 14.72 0.40 5.43
CA ALA A 40 13.95 1.40 4.69
C ALA A 40 14.16 2.80 5.25
N GLN A 41 14.26 3.78 4.37
CA GLN A 41 14.47 5.19 4.68
C GLN A 41 13.21 6.00 4.40
N ALA A 42 13.02 7.10 5.13
CA ALA A 42 11.99 8.09 4.80
C ALA A 42 12.31 8.73 3.44
N ALA A 43 11.34 8.74 2.54
CA ALA A 43 11.50 9.26 1.19
C ALA A 43 10.17 9.77 0.65
N ILE A 44 10.23 10.68 -0.33
CA ILE A 44 9.08 11.21 -1.06
C ILE A 44 9.35 11.13 -2.57
N TRP A 45 8.33 10.79 -3.32
CA TRP A 45 8.29 10.86 -4.79
C TRP A 45 7.31 11.96 -5.17
N LYS A 46 7.85 13.04 -5.73
CA LYS A 46 7.05 14.17 -6.23
C LYS A 46 6.37 13.76 -7.52
N TYR A 47 5.03 13.68 -7.49
CA TYR A 47 4.26 13.22 -8.65
C TYR A 47 4.53 14.07 -9.90
N ALA A 48 4.65 15.38 -9.74
CA ALA A 48 5.00 16.28 -10.83
C ALA A 48 6.33 15.92 -11.55
N GLN A 49 7.26 15.23 -10.85
CA GLN A 49 8.54 14.80 -11.43
C GLN A 49 8.46 13.41 -12.05
N VAL A 50 7.66 12.51 -11.51
CA VAL A 50 7.60 11.12 -11.98
C VAL A 50 6.49 10.88 -12.99
N ARG A 51 5.48 11.75 -13.06
CA ARG A 51 4.34 11.61 -13.96
C ARG A 51 4.75 11.51 -15.43
N ASP A 52 5.62 12.38 -15.89
CA ASP A 52 6.07 12.36 -17.28
C ASP A 52 6.83 11.07 -17.61
N LEU A 53 7.59 10.51 -16.66
CA LEU A 53 8.27 9.23 -16.82
C LEU A 53 7.25 8.07 -16.89
N VAL A 54 6.20 8.11 -16.07
CA VAL A 54 5.10 7.13 -16.12
C VAL A 54 4.40 7.19 -17.48
N MET A 55 4.05 8.38 -17.96
CA MET A 55 3.42 8.56 -19.27
C MET A 55 4.35 8.12 -20.42
N GLN A 56 5.64 8.45 -20.34
CA GLN A 56 6.63 8.05 -21.34
C GLN A 56 6.76 6.52 -21.44
N ALA A 57 6.59 5.78 -20.36
CA ALA A 57 6.60 4.32 -20.38
C ALA A 57 5.59 3.74 -21.39
N GLY A 58 4.47 4.43 -21.62
CA GLY A 58 3.47 4.06 -22.62
C GLY A 58 3.98 4.11 -24.08
N SER A 59 4.99 4.91 -24.37
CA SER A 59 5.62 4.98 -25.71
C SER A 59 6.87 4.11 -25.84
N VAL A 60 7.39 3.60 -24.72
CA VAL A 60 8.64 2.81 -24.68
C VAL A 60 8.35 1.30 -24.70
N ILE A 61 7.29 0.88 -24.03
CA ILE A 61 6.93 -0.53 -23.90
C ILE A 61 5.42 -0.71 -24.06
N SER A 62 4.99 -1.71 -24.83
CA SER A 62 3.56 -2.03 -24.99
C SER A 62 2.97 -2.66 -23.72
N ALA A 63 1.64 -2.63 -23.58
CA ALA A 63 0.95 -3.31 -22.48
C ALA A 63 1.14 -4.83 -22.55
N GLU A 64 1.19 -5.40 -23.76
CA GLU A 64 1.41 -6.83 -23.99
C GLU A 64 2.82 -7.27 -23.55
N GLU A 65 3.86 -6.52 -23.95
CA GLU A 65 5.25 -6.81 -23.58
C GLU A 65 5.50 -6.63 -22.08
N ALA A 66 4.97 -5.55 -21.48
CA ALA A 66 5.14 -5.26 -20.06
C ALA A 66 4.32 -6.19 -19.16
N VAL A 67 3.24 -6.81 -19.68
CA VAL A 67 2.19 -7.51 -18.92
C VAL A 67 1.53 -6.58 -17.90
N ARG A 68 2.35 -5.85 -17.14
CA ARG A 68 1.97 -4.76 -16.21
C ARG A 68 2.98 -3.62 -16.35
N ARG A 69 2.53 -2.48 -16.90
CA ARG A 69 3.37 -1.30 -17.07
C ARG A 69 3.43 -0.49 -15.77
N VAL A 70 4.35 -0.88 -14.90
CA VAL A 70 4.50 -0.29 -13.55
C VAL A 70 5.91 0.26 -13.36
N LEU A 71 6.01 1.49 -12.88
CA LEU A 71 7.25 2.03 -12.33
C LEU A 71 7.26 1.83 -10.81
N VAL A 72 8.18 0.99 -10.34
CA VAL A 72 8.31 0.70 -8.90
C VAL A 72 8.90 1.90 -8.17
N LEU A 73 8.28 2.30 -7.07
CA LEU A 73 8.81 3.30 -6.14
C LEU A 73 9.78 2.59 -5.19
N GLU A 74 11.03 2.46 -5.62
CA GLU A 74 12.04 1.71 -4.87
C GLU A 74 12.62 2.54 -3.73
N ASN A 75 12.58 2.01 -2.51
CA ASN A 75 13.09 2.72 -1.34
C ASN A 75 14.62 2.87 -1.41
N PRO A 76 15.18 4.08 -1.19
CA PRO A 76 16.62 4.32 -1.24
C PRO A 76 17.43 3.49 -0.24
N GLY A 77 16.83 3.03 0.85
CA GLY A 77 17.44 2.12 1.82
C GLY A 77 17.39 0.63 1.41
N LEU A 78 16.69 0.30 0.31
CA LEU A 78 16.47 -1.08 -0.15
C LEU A 78 16.80 -1.23 -1.65
N PRO A 79 17.98 -0.79 -2.12
CA PRO A 79 18.31 -0.77 -3.55
C PRO A 79 18.26 -2.19 -4.15
N GLY A 80 17.65 -2.32 -5.34
CA GLY A 80 17.51 -3.59 -6.07
C GLY A 80 16.52 -4.58 -5.45
N LYS A 81 15.71 -4.15 -4.47
CA LYS A 81 14.71 -5.01 -3.82
C LYS A 81 13.30 -4.86 -4.41
N SER A 82 13.09 -3.90 -5.30
CA SER A 82 11.77 -3.58 -5.86
C SER A 82 10.70 -3.46 -4.76
N SER A 83 11.04 -2.81 -3.66
CA SER A 83 10.16 -2.68 -2.49
C SER A 83 10.24 -1.32 -1.83
N MET A 84 9.13 -0.89 -1.23
CA MET A 84 9.03 0.34 -0.46
C MET A 84 9.46 0.14 1.00
N THR A 85 9.12 -1.02 1.56
CA THR A 85 9.51 -1.45 2.90
C THR A 85 9.81 -2.96 2.87
N PRO A 86 10.33 -3.59 3.94
CA PRO A 86 10.51 -5.04 3.98
C PRO A 86 9.24 -5.87 3.79
N SER A 87 8.07 -5.27 3.94
CA SER A 87 6.75 -5.93 3.88
C SER A 87 5.85 -5.42 2.76
N LEU A 88 6.06 -4.18 2.27
CA LEU A 88 5.17 -3.50 1.36
C LEU A 88 5.88 -3.07 0.07
N TYR A 89 5.17 -3.24 -1.02
CA TYR A 89 5.49 -2.76 -2.36
C TYR A 89 4.66 -1.51 -2.66
N ALA A 90 5.19 -0.63 -3.51
CA ALA A 90 4.48 0.48 -4.14
C ALA A 90 4.95 0.67 -5.58
N GLY A 91 4.03 0.93 -6.50
CA GLY A 91 4.34 1.23 -7.88
C GLY A 91 3.26 2.08 -8.55
N LEU A 92 3.64 2.87 -9.53
CA LEU A 92 2.71 3.62 -10.38
C LEU A 92 2.47 2.85 -11.68
N GLN A 93 1.26 2.36 -11.87
CA GLN A 93 0.85 1.66 -13.08
C GLN A 93 0.10 2.59 -14.03
N LEU A 94 0.44 2.48 -15.31
CA LEU A 94 -0.21 3.19 -16.42
C LEU A 94 -0.96 2.20 -17.30
N ILE A 95 -2.23 2.53 -17.63
CA ILE A 95 -2.97 1.91 -18.72
C ILE A 95 -3.47 2.99 -19.70
N LEU A 96 -3.15 2.80 -20.98
CA LEU A 96 -3.57 3.70 -22.05
C LEU A 96 -4.92 3.27 -22.63
N PRO A 97 -5.66 4.20 -23.30
CA PRO A 97 -6.89 3.84 -23.99
C PRO A 97 -6.72 2.66 -24.96
N GLY A 98 -7.66 1.73 -24.94
CA GLY A 98 -7.67 0.52 -25.76
C GLY A 98 -6.82 -0.63 -25.24
N GLU A 99 -6.07 -0.44 -24.16
CA GLU A 99 -5.21 -1.49 -23.60
C GLU A 99 -5.96 -2.42 -22.63
N ILE A 100 -5.48 -3.66 -22.57
CA ILE A 100 -5.89 -4.68 -21.61
C ILE A 100 -4.63 -5.23 -20.92
N ALA A 101 -4.66 -5.23 -19.60
CA ALA A 101 -3.71 -5.96 -18.76
C ALA A 101 -4.30 -7.34 -18.44
N PRO A 102 -3.69 -8.44 -18.93
CA PRO A 102 -4.32 -9.76 -18.96
C PRO A 102 -4.71 -10.31 -17.58
N SER A 103 -5.76 -11.15 -17.59
CA SER A 103 -6.28 -11.79 -16.38
C SER A 103 -5.29 -12.79 -15.79
N HIS A 104 -5.08 -12.67 -14.50
CA HIS A 104 -4.23 -13.57 -13.71
C HIS A 104 -4.69 -13.59 -12.25
N ARG A 105 -4.08 -14.43 -11.44
CA ARG A 105 -4.18 -14.43 -9.98
C ARG A 105 -2.83 -14.69 -9.34
N HIS A 106 -2.65 -14.21 -8.14
CA HIS A 106 -1.42 -14.38 -7.37
C HIS A 106 -1.71 -14.47 -5.87
N THR A 107 -0.77 -15.00 -5.11
CA THR A 107 -0.92 -15.18 -3.65
C THR A 107 -0.85 -13.86 -2.89
N GLN A 108 -0.26 -12.84 -3.45
CA GLN A 108 -0.20 -11.51 -2.86
C GLN A 108 -1.59 -10.86 -2.80
N SER A 109 -1.86 -10.14 -1.71
CA SER A 109 -2.94 -9.16 -1.65
C SER A 109 -2.52 -7.87 -2.34
N ALA A 110 -3.42 -7.27 -3.11
CA ALA A 110 -3.15 -6.03 -3.82
C ALA A 110 -4.23 -4.98 -3.56
N LEU A 111 -3.80 -3.74 -3.53
CA LEU A 111 -4.67 -2.56 -3.58
C LEU A 111 -4.32 -1.70 -4.79
N ARG A 112 -5.32 -0.95 -5.26
CA ARG A 112 -5.17 0.14 -6.22
C ARG A 112 -5.78 1.39 -5.66
N PHE A 113 -5.03 2.46 -5.68
CA PHE A 113 -5.52 3.79 -5.36
C PHE A 113 -5.41 4.64 -6.62
N ILE A 114 -6.56 5.12 -7.14
CA ILE A 114 -6.60 5.78 -8.43
C ILE A 114 -6.10 7.22 -8.29
N VAL A 115 -5.02 7.53 -9.01
CA VAL A 115 -4.33 8.83 -8.93
C VAL A 115 -4.90 9.81 -9.94
N GLU A 116 -4.95 9.42 -11.24
CA GLU A 116 -5.50 10.28 -12.29
C GLU A 116 -6.10 9.49 -13.45
N GLY A 117 -6.88 10.18 -14.29
CA GLY A 117 -7.53 9.64 -15.49
C GLY A 117 -8.90 9.04 -15.20
N ARG A 118 -9.61 8.67 -16.28
CA ARG A 118 -10.97 8.15 -16.23
C ARG A 118 -11.21 7.08 -17.30
N GLY A 119 -12.22 6.24 -17.05
CA GLY A 119 -12.72 5.27 -18.02
C GLY A 119 -12.16 3.87 -17.85
N ALA A 120 -10.93 3.73 -17.37
CA ALA A 120 -10.37 2.41 -17.11
C ALA A 120 -11.19 1.65 -16.04
N TRP A 121 -11.09 0.33 -16.09
CA TRP A 121 -11.81 -0.56 -15.20
C TRP A 121 -10.89 -1.66 -14.66
N THR A 122 -11.28 -2.22 -13.53
CA THR A 122 -10.74 -3.49 -13.03
C THR A 122 -11.86 -4.48 -12.81
N ALA A 123 -11.63 -5.76 -13.13
CA ALA A 123 -12.53 -6.85 -12.81
C ALA A 123 -11.91 -7.75 -11.75
N VAL A 124 -12.69 -8.14 -10.74
CA VAL A 124 -12.27 -9.03 -9.66
C VAL A 124 -13.34 -10.12 -9.49
N ASN A 125 -12.95 -11.39 -9.67
CA ASN A 125 -13.85 -12.54 -9.53
C ASN A 125 -15.21 -12.35 -10.24
N GLY A 126 -15.17 -11.86 -11.48
CA GLY A 126 -16.36 -11.71 -12.34
C GLY A 126 -17.20 -10.45 -12.11
N GLU A 127 -16.80 -9.53 -11.24
CA GLU A 127 -17.40 -8.22 -11.09
C GLU A 127 -16.44 -7.13 -11.58
N ARG A 128 -16.90 -6.27 -12.49
CA ARG A 128 -16.15 -5.13 -13.00
C ARG A 128 -16.50 -3.87 -12.20
N THR A 129 -15.53 -3.01 -11.98
CA THR A 129 -15.73 -1.66 -11.46
C THR A 129 -14.98 -0.64 -12.32
N THR A 130 -15.65 0.47 -12.67
CA THR A 130 -15.04 1.62 -13.32
C THR A 130 -14.22 2.40 -12.30
N MET A 131 -13.02 2.82 -12.68
CA MET A 131 -12.06 3.50 -11.81
C MET A 131 -12.21 5.02 -11.91
N HIS A 132 -12.30 5.69 -10.75
CA HIS A 132 -12.32 7.14 -10.65
C HIS A 132 -11.22 7.63 -9.69
N PRO A 133 -10.64 8.83 -9.92
CA PRO A 133 -9.62 9.37 -9.02
C PRO A 133 -10.06 9.37 -7.55
N GLY A 134 -9.18 8.90 -6.67
CA GLY A 134 -9.44 8.76 -5.24
C GLY A 134 -10.13 7.46 -4.82
N ASP A 135 -10.64 6.65 -5.76
CA ASP A 135 -11.20 5.33 -5.43
C ASP A 135 -10.12 4.40 -4.90
N PHE A 136 -10.48 3.65 -3.87
CA PHE A 136 -9.68 2.57 -3.31
C PHE A 136 -10.27 1.22 -3.72
N ILE A 137 -9.47 0.39 -4.39
CA ILE A 137 -9.89 -0.90 -4.94
C ILE A 137 -8.92 -1.97 -4.44
N ILE A 138 -9.44 -3.14 -4.06
CA ILE A 138 -8.64 -4.29 -3.61
C ILE A 138 -8.76 -5.46 -4.57
N THR A 139 -7.67 -6.22 -4.67
CA THR A 139 -7.66 -7.56 -5.25
C THR A 139 -7.28 -8.53 -4.14
N PRO A 140 -8.22 -9.37 -3.69
CA PRO A 140 -7.93 -10.41 -2.70
C PRO A 140 -6.84 -11.36 -3.18
N SER A 141 -6.06 -11.89 -2.25
CA SER A 141 -5.16 -13.01 -2.52
C SER A 141 -5.88 -14.11 -3.29
N TRP A 142 -5.26 -14.61 -4.35
CA TRP A 142 -5.76 -15.71 -5.17
C TRP A 142 -7.05 -15.42 -5.95
N ALA A 143 -7.47 -14.14 -6.06
CA ALA A 143 -8.62 -13.73 -6.86
C ALA A 143 -8.21 -13.48 -8.32
N TRP A 144 -9.00 -13.99 -9.28
CA TRP A 144 -8.85 -13.65 -10.68
C TRP A 144 -9.11 -12.17 -10.88
N HIS A 145 -8.20 -11.49 -11.58
CA HIS A 145 -8.36 -10.06 -11.88
C HIS A 145 -7.68 -9.65 -13.17
N ASP A 146 -8.26 -8.69 -13.83
CA ASP A 146 -7.76 -8.04 -15.04
C ASP A 146 -8.13 -6.56 -15.06
N HIS A 147 -7.51 -5.80 -15.96
CA HIS A 147 -7.76 -4.39 -16.13
C HIS A 147 -7.89 -4.08 -17.61
N GLY A 148 -8.69 -3.08 -17.92
CA GLY A 148 -8.79 -2.57 -19.27
C GLY A 148 -9.13 -1.09 -19.27
N ASN A 149 -8.93 -0.48 -20.41
CA ASN A 149 -9.29 0.90 -20.66
C ASN A 149 -10.01 0.97 -21.99
N PRO A 150 -11.21 1.57 -22.07
CA PRO A 150 -11.88 1.79 -23.33
C PRO A 150 -11.00 2.54 -24.32
N SER A 151 -11.31 2.43 -25.61
CA SER A 151 -10.64 3.25 -26.63
C SER A 151 -10.94 4.74 -26.44
N VAL A 152 -10.16 5.60 -27.09
CA VAL A 152 -10.39 7.06 -27.07
C VAL A 152 -11.78 7.41 -27.55
N ASP A 153 -12.26 6.74 -28.60
CA ASP A 153 -13.59 6.96 -29.17
C ASP A 153 -14.72 6.56 -28.21
N GLU A 154 -14.45 5.69 -27.27
CA GLU A 154 -15.34 5.27 -26.19
C GLU A 154 -15.17 6.08 -24.90
N GLY A 155 -14.33 7.12 -24.93
CA GLY A 155 -14.07 8.03 -23.81
C GLY A 155 -12.97 7.59 -22.86
N GLY A 156 -12.12 6.65 -23.25
CA GLY A 156 -10.94 6.27 -22.46
C GLY A 156 -9.90 7.38 -22.43
N GLU A 157 -9.34 7.64 -21.26
CA GLU A 157 -8.18 8.51 -21.00
C GLU A 157 -7.03 7.69 -20.44
N PRO A 158 -5.76 8.13 -20.53
CA PRO A 158 -4.69 7.49 -19.78
C PRO A 158 -5.03 7.47 -18.28
N VAL A 159 -4.92 6.31 -17.63
CA VAL A 159 -5.21 6.18 -16.20
C VAL A 159 -3.96 5.71 -15.47
N VAL A 160 -3.66 6.40 -14.37
CA VAL A 160 -2.56 6.06 -13.46
C VAL A 160 -3.13 5.74 -12.09
N TRP A 161 -2.68 4.64 -11.51
CA TRP A 161 -2.97 4.30 -10.12
C TRP A 161 -1.72 3.90 -9.36
N LEU A 162 -1.76 4.07 -8.04
CA LEU A 162 -0.80 3.52 -7.11
C LEU A 162 -1.20 2.08 -6.78
N ASP A 163 -0.35 1.13 -7.17
CA ASP A 163 -0.42 -0.25 -6.69
C ASP A 163 0.29 -0.37 -5.34
N GLY A 164 -0.37 -0.97 -4.38
CA GLY A 164 0.20 -1.38 -3.09
C GLY A 164 0.01 -2.88 -2.90
N LEU A 165 1.09 -3.62 -2.64
CA LEU A 165 1.06 -5.07 -2.46
C LEU A 165 1.93 -5.51 -1.29
N ASP A 166 1.65 -6.70 -0.78
CA ASP A 166 2.46 -7.39 0.21
C ASP A 166 3.54 -8.32 -0.41
N ILE A 167 3.98 -8.01 -1.64
CA ILE A 167 5.00 -8.80 -2.37
C ILE A 167 6.21 -9.14 -1.50
N PRO A 168 6.87 -8.16 -0.82
CA PRO A 168 8.06 -8.47 -0.04
C PRO A 168 7.77 -9.40 1.16
N LEU A 169 6.60 -9.22 1.80
CA LEU A 169 6.17 -10.09 2.89
C LEU A 169 5.97 -11.52 2.43
N VAL A 170 5.21 -11.72 1.33
CA VAL A 170 4.94 -13.05 0.76
C VAL A 170 6.23 -13.71 0.28
N ALA A 171 7.16 -12.94 -0.30
CA ALA A 171 8.48 -13.43 -0.70
C ALA A 171 9.32 -13.88 0.51
N ASN A 172 9.31 -13.12 1.62
CA ASN A 172 10.01 -13.50 2.85
C ASN A 172 9.46 -14.79 3.49
N LEU A 173 8.23 -15.18 3.16
CA LEU A 173 7.59 -16.42 3.61
C LEU A 173 7.72 -17.56 2.60
N ASP A 174 8.42 -17.37 1.48
CA ASP A 174 8.55 -18.32 0.37
C ASP A 174 7.20 -18.82 -0.18
N ALA A 175 6.14 -17.97 -0.10
CA ALA A 175 4.76 -18.33 -0.42
C ALA A 175 4.25 -17.70 -1.73
N GLY A 176 5.16 -17.14 -2.53
CA GLY A 176 4.81 -16.39 -3.73
C GLY A 176 4.63 -17.28 -4.96
N PHE A 177 3.44 -17.26 -5.57
CA PHE A 177 3.20 -17.85 -6.89
C PHE A 177 2.00 -17.17 -7.58
N ALA A 178 1.88 -17.37 -8.89
CA ALA A 178 0.84 -16.79 -9.73
C ALA A 178 0.39 -17.77 -10.82
N GLU A 179 -0.80 -17.53 -11.35
CA GLU A 179 -1.36 -18.26 -12.51
C GLU A 179 -1.95 -17.27 -13.50
N ASN A 180 -1.76 -17.51 -14.78
CA ASN A 180 -2.43 -16.77 -15.85
C ASN A 180 -3.79 -17.40 -16.17
N TYR A 181 -4.78 -16.56 -16.46
CA TYR A 181 -6.06 -17.02 -17.00
C TYR A 181 -5.86 -17.42 -18.47
N PRO A 182 -6.59 -18.43 -18.99
CA PRO A 182 -6.40 -18.86 -20.39
C PRO A 182 -6.73 -17.78 -21.42
N GLU A 183 -7.70 -16.91 -21.14
CA GLU A 183 -8.10 -15.79 -21.99
C GLU A 183 -7.56 -14.46 -21.43
N ALA A 184 -7.48 -13.42 -22.27
CA ALA A 184 -6.96 -12.11 -21.85
C ALA A 184 -7.82 -11.47 -20.76
N VAL A 185 -9.13 -11.73 -20.74
CA VAL A 185 -10.07 -11.21 -19.74
C VAL A 185 -10.90 -12.34 -19.14
N GLN A 186 -11.22 -12.26 -17.87
CA GLN A 186 -12.12 -13.19 -17.20
C GLN A 186 -13.59 -12.92 -17.59
N PRO A 187 -14.49 -13.92 -17.50
CA PRO A 187 -15.92 -13.68 -17.66
C PRO A 187 -16.46 -12.73 -16.62
N VAL A 188 -17.18 -11.69 -17.06
CA VAL A 188 -17.96 -10.79 -16.18
C VAL A 188 -19.36 -11.40 -16.04
N ASN A 189 -19.68 -11.90 -14.86
CA ASN A 189 -20.95 -12.59 -14.57
C ASN A 189 -21.75 -11.95 -13.42
N ARG A 190 -21.23 -10.83 -12.88
CA ARG A 190 -21.86 -10.01 -11.85
C ARG A 190 -21.98 -8.57 -12.35
N ALA A 191 -23.08 -7.91 -11.98
CA ALA A 191 -23.24 -6.50 -12.30
C ALA A 191 -22.20 -5.64 -11.57
N GLU A 192 -21.82 -4.52 -12.18
CA GLU A 192 -20.98 -3.52 -11.51
C GLU A 192 -21.68 -3.02 -10.24
N GLY A 193 -20.92 -2.99 -9.13
CA GLY A 193 -21.43 -2.59 -7.83
C GLY A 193 -22.22 -3.67 -7.07
N ASP A 194 -22.26 -4.93 -7.52
CA ASP A 194 -22.96 -6.01 -6.82
C ASP A 194 -22.40 -6.24 -5.41
N SER A 195 -21.07 -6.25 -5.25
CA SER A 195 -20.44 -6.39 -3.94
C SER A 195 -20.76 -5.20 -3.02
N LEU A 196 -20.72 -3.99 -3.56
CA LEU A 196 -21.04 -2.77 -2.83
C LEU A 196 -22.52 -2.72 -2.43
N ALA A 197 -23.43 -3.16 -3.32
CA ALA A 197 -24.86 -3.25 -3.02
C ALA A 197 -25.17 -4.25 -1.90
N ARG A 198 -24.43 -5.36 -1.84
CA ARG A 198 -24.62 -6.42 -0.82
C ARG A 198 -24.03 -6.06 0.52
N PHE A 199 -22.87 -5.41 0.56
CA PHE A 199 -22.05 -5.28 1.76
C PHE A 199 -21.72 -3.83 2.13
N GLY A 200 -21.89 -2.88 1.22
CA GLY A 200 -21.40 -1.51 1.39
C GLY A 200 -22.36 -0.55 2.12
N HIS A 201 -23.48 -1.06 2.66
CA HIS A 201 -24.55 -0.25 3.27
C HIS A 201 -24.83 -0.62 4.74
N ASN A 202 -23.79 -1.02 5.49
CA ASN A 202 -23.90 -1.47 6.88
C ASN A 202 -24.80 -2.71 7.06
N MET A 203 -25.00 -3.49 6.01
CA MET A 203 -25.78 -4.71 5.97
C MET A 203 -25.01 -5.81 5.26
N VAL A 204 -25.27 -7.06 5.67
CA VAL A 204 -24.75 -8.24 4.96
C VAL A 204 -25.94 -9.15 4.60
N PRO A 205 -25.87 -9.93 3.51
CA PRO A 205 -26.91 -10.90 3.18
C PRO A 205 -27.10 -11.91 4.33
N VAL A 206 -28.36 -12.17 4.70
CA VAL A 206 -28.73 -13.00 5.89
C VAL A 206 -28.04 -14.38 5.91
N ARG A 207 -27.79 -14.96 4.74
CA ARG A 207 -27.15 -16.28 4.63
C ARG A 207 -25.66 -16.19 4.34
N HIS A 208 -25.06 -14.98 4.36
CA HIS A 208 -23.61 -14.84 4.14
C HIS A 208 -22.83 -15.62 5.21
N ARG A 209 -21.77 -16.28 4.78
CA ARG A 209 -20.78 -16.91 5.67
C ARG A 209 -19.42 -16.36 5.29
N VAL A 210 -18.68 -15.92 6.28
CA VAL A 210 -17.31 -15.47 6.09
C VAL A 210 -16.46 -16.68 5.72
N SER A 211 -15.98 -16.73 4.49
CA SER A 211 -15.10 -17.79 3.97
C SER A 211 -13.71 -17.30 3.62
N ASP A 212 -13.53 -15.98 3.54
CA ASP A 212 -12.28 -15.32 3.17
C ASP A 212 -12.01 -14.21 4.20
N PRO A 213 -10.77 -14.04 4.68
CA PRO A 213 -10.42 -12.92 5.57
C PRO A 213 -10.44 -11.57 4.88
N THR A 214 -10.40 -11.53 3.54
CA THR A 214 -10.47 -10.29 2.75
C THR A 214 -11.91 -9.78 2.66
N SER A 215 -12.07 -8.47 2.54
CA SER A 215 -13.37 -7.82 2.38
C SER A 215 -14.12 -8.35 1.15
N PRO A 216 -15.43 -8.67 1.27
CA PRO A 216 -16.27 -8.98 0.14
C PRO A 216 -16.59 -7.75 -0.74
N VAL A 217 -16.38 -6.53 -0.24
CA VAL A 217 -16.39 -5.30 -1.02
C VAL A 217 -14.99 -5.08 -1.55
N PHE A 218 -14.83 -4.98 -2.85
CA PHE A 218 -13.51 -4.75 -3.45
C PHE A 218 -13.31 -3.33 -4.00
N SER A 219 -14.38 -2.52 -4.10
CA SER A 219 -14.32 -1.11 -4.54
C SER A 219 -14.94 -0.19 -3.48
N TYR A 220 -14.16 0.80 -3.05
CA TYR A 220 -14.54 1.80 -2.06
C TYR A 220 -14.50 3.19 -2.72
N PRO A 221 -15.67 3.72 -3.16
CA PRO A 221 -15.74 4.99 -3.87
C PRO A 221 -15.28 6.18 -3.00
N TYR A 222 -14.45 7.04 -3.57
CA TYR A 222 -13.91 8.23 -2.89
C TYR A 222 -15.00 9.16 -2.38
N ALA A 223 -16.04 9.41 -3.16
CA ALA A 223 -17.13 10.31 -2.77
C ALA A 223 -17.74 9.94 -1.41
N ARG A 224 -17.92 8.64 -1.13
CA ARG A 224 -18.45 8.16 0.17
C ARG A 224 -17.44 8.34 1.30
N THR A 225 -16.17 8.12 1.00
CA THR A 225 -15.08 8.30 1.97
C THR A 225 -14.92 9.78 2.32
N ARG A 226 -14.97 10.65 1.32
CA ARG A 226 -14.86 12.10 1.50
C ARG A 226 -16.03 12.65 2.33
N GLU A 227 -17.27 12.20 2.04
CA GLU A 227 -18.46 12.53 2.83
C GLU A 227 -18.30 12.11 4.30
N ALA A 228 -17.78 10.91 4.57
CA ALA A 228 -17.57 10.42 5.92
C ALA A 228 -16.53 11.27 6.69
N LEU A 229 -15.43 11.66 6.05
CA LEU A 229 -14.43 12.56 6.63
C LEU A 229 -15.03 13.92 6.96
N ASP A 230 -15.80 14.52 6.03
CA ASP A 230 -16.47 15.80 6.23
C ASP A 230 -17.50 15.76 7.35
N ALA A 231 -18.28 14.68 7.42
CA ALA A 231 -19.25 14.49 8.50
C ALA A 231 -18.56 14.38 9.86
N LEU A 232 -17.48 13.62 9.95
CA LEU A 232 -16.74 13.47 11.20
C LEU A 232 -16.03 14.79 11.59
N TYR A 233 -15.46 15.50 10.63
CA TYR A 233 -14.85 16.81 10.88
C TYR A 233 -15.83 17.84 11.43
N ARG A 234 -17.06 17.90 10.89
CA ARG A 234 -18.11 18.82 11.38
C ARG A 234 -18.66 18.47 12.76
N ASN A 235 -18.62 17.19 13.14
CA ASN A 235 -19.32 16.69 14.33
C ASN A 235 -18.38 16.18 15.43
N GLY A 236 -17.09 16.13 15.19
CA GLY A 236 -16.10 15.58 16.12
C GLY A 236 -15.02 16.58 16.51
N GLU A 237 -14.21 16.17 17.47
CA GLU A 237 -12.97 16.84 17.83
C GLU A 237 -11.82 16.32 16.95
N LEU A 238 -10.87 17.19 16.62
CA LEU A 238 -9.66 16.79 15.92
C LEU A 238 -8.74 15.99 16.85
N ASP A 239 -8.31 14.83 16.40
CA ASP A 239 -7.21 14.12 17.07
C ASP A 239 -5.91 14.91 16.89
N ALA A 240 -5.15 15.08 17.98
CA ALA A 240 -3.95 15.91 17.99
C ALA A 240 -2.79 15.33 17.14
N TRP A 241 -2.83 14.05 16.77
CA TRP A 241 -1.84 13.38 15.94
C TRP A 241 -2.31 13.17 14.52
N ASP A 242 -3.60 12.78 14.38
CA ASP A 242 -4.14 12.30 13.11
C ASP A 242 -5.16 13.25 12.46
N GLY A 243 -5.59 14.36 13.12
CA GLY A 243 -6.68 15.20 12.61
C GLY A 243 -7.99 14.43 12.57
N VAL A 244 -8.51 14.13 11.38
CA VAL A 244 -9.63 13.22 11.16
C VAL A 244 -9.11 12.03 10.36
N LYS A 245 -9.05 10.84 10.96
CA LYS A 245 -8.55 9.63 10.28
C LYS A 245 -9.53 8.47 10.43
N LEU A 246 -9.92 7.91 9.30
CA LEU A 246 -10.77 6.74 9.22
C LEU A 246 -10.01 5.56 8.65
N ARG A 247 -10.30 4.37 9.12
CA ARG A 247 -9.83 3.13 8.51
C ARG A 247 -10.91 2.54 7.62
N TYR A 248 -10.52 1.97 6.50
CA TYR A 248 -11.39 1.11 5.73
C TYR A 248 -11.62 -0.21 6.49
N VAL A 249 -12.78 -0.78 6.33
CA VAL A 249 -13.17 -2.00 7.05
C VAL A 249 -13.67 -3.08 6.10
N ASN A 250 -13.46 -4.32 6.49
CA ASN A 250 -14.20 -5.46 5.95
C ASN A 250 -15.60 -5.46 6.58
N PRO A 251 -16.67 -5.18 5.84
CA PRO A 251 -18.02 -5.07 6.40
C PRO A 251 -18.57 -6.39 6.95
N ALA A 252 -18.02 -7.52 6.53
CA ALA A 252 -18.46 -8.83 7.01
C ALA A 252 -17.87 -9.19 8.39
N THR A 253 -16.75 -8.58 8.79
CA THR A 253 -16.03 -8.93 10.04
C THR A 253 -15.79 -7.74 10.95
N GLY A 254 -15.86 -6.50 10.44
CA GLY A 254 -15.41 -5.29 11.13
C GLY A 254 -13.87 -5.16 11.22
N GLY A 255 -13.12 -6.12 10.66
CA GLY A 255 -11.67 -6.12 10.59
C GLY A 255 -11.11 -5.26 9.44
N TRP A 256 -9.84 -5.49 9.10
CA TRP A 256 -9.16 -4.84 7.98
C TRP A 256 -9.72 -5.32 6.64
N PRO A 257 -9.66 -4.50 5.57
CA PRO A 257 -10.12 -4.94 4.23
C PRO A 257 -9.30 -6.10 3.69
N MET A 258 -8.02 -6.16 4.03
CA MET A 258 -7.09 -7.22 3.66
C MET A 258 -6.35 -7.74 4.91
N PRO A 259 -6.01 -9.03 4.97
CA PRO A 259 -5.37 -9.62 6.15
C PRO A 259 -3.96 -9.10 6.42
N THR A 260 -3.27 -8.61 5.40
CA THR A 260 -1.86 -8.17 5.46
C THR A 260 -1.68 -6.66 5.37
N ILE A 261 -2.68 -5.94 4.84
CA ILE A 261 -2.59 -4.50 4.56
C ILE A 261 -3.77 -3.76 5.20
N ALA A 262 -3.47 -2.84 6.11
CA ALA A 262 -4.42 -1.85 6.62
C ALA A 262 -4.46 -0.65 5.68
N THR A 263 -5.63 -0.04 5.52
CA THR A 263 -5.82 1.15 4.69
C THR A 263 -6.61 2.22 5.42
N PHE A 264 -6.24 3.48 5.16
CA PHE A 264 -6.80 4.63 5.86
C PHE A 264 -7.05 5.79 4.89
N MET A 265 -7.99 6.66 5.27
CA MET A 265 -8.15 7.98 4.69
C MET A 265 -8.15 9.01 5.81
N GLN A 266 -7.40 10.09 5.62
CA GLN A 266 -7.15 11.11 6.65
C GLN A 266 -7.40 12.49 6.08
N PHE A 267 -8.12 13.34 6.84
CA PHE A 267 -8.33 14.75 6.55
C PHE A 267 -7.59 15.60 7.59
N LEU A 268 -6.83 16.56 7.10
CA LEU A 268 -6.11 17.57 7.87
C LEU A 268 -6.62 18.94 7.44
N PRO A 269 -7.32 19.69 8.30
CA PRO A 269 -7.76 21.04 7.95
C PRO A 269 -6.58 22.01 7.79
N ALA A 270 -6.77 23.07 7.04
CA ALA A 270 -5.78 24.13 6.87
C ALA A 270 -5.29 24.65 8.24
N GLY A 271 -3.97 24.74 8.39
CA GLY A 271 -3.33 25.15 9.66
C GLY A 271 -3.19 24.02 10.69
N PHE A 272 -3.58 22.79 10.38
CA PHE A 272 -3.31 21.66 11.26
C PHE A 272 -1.80 21.47 11.44
N ASP A 273 -1.37 21.31 12.68
CA ASP A 273 0.01 20.96 13.06
C ASP A 273 -0.04 19.82 14.09
N GLY A 274 0.15 18.61 13.60
CA GLY A 274 0.01 17.40 14.39
C GLY A 274 1.15 17.22 15.39
N ARG A 275 0.94 16.33 16.38
CA ARG A 275 1.98 15.87 17.29
C ARG A 275 2.76 14.71 16.68
N THR A 276 3.94 14.44 17.27
CA THR A 276 4.78 13.32 16.83
C THR A 276 4.20 11.98 17.27
N TYR A 277 4.16 11.04 16.33
CA TYR A 277 3.69 9.68 16.50
C TYR A 277 4.74 8.70 15.97
N ARG A 278 4.85 7.54 16.59
CA ARG A 278 5.69 6.41 16.13
C ARG A 278 4.90 5.12 16.18
N SER A 279 5.15 4.27 15.22
CA SER A 279 4.60 2.90 15.21
C SER A 279 5.60 1.93 14.59
N THR A 280 5.52 0.67 14.98
CA THR A 280 6.33 -0.38 14.37
C THR A 280 5.84 -0.78 12.98
N ASP A 281 4.58 -0.48 12.60
CA ASP A 281 4.15 -0.63 11.23
C ASP A 281 4.76 0.47 10.33
N ALA A 282 5.16 0.09 9.14
CA ALA A 282 5.57 1.04 8.11
C ALA A 282 4.33 1.52 7.35
N THR A 283 4.28 2.82 7.02
CA THR A 283 3.14 3.42 6.35
C THR A 283 3.55 4.14 5.08
N ILE A 284 2.82 3.90 4.00
CA ILE A 284 2.96 4.58 2.71
C ILE A 284 1.75 5.50 2.56
N TYR A 285 2.02 6.75 2.20
CA TYR A 285 1.02 7.80 2.03
C TYR A 285 0.94 8.23 0.56
N CYS A 286 -0.27 8.51 0.10
CA CYS A 286 -0.54 9.19 -1.18
C CYS A 286 -1.42 10.40 -0.89
N VAL A 287 -0.98 11.57 -1.33
CA VAL A 287 -1.73 12.82 -1.14
C VAL A 287 -2.86 12.88 -2.16
N VAL A 288 -4.09 13.01 -1.70
CA VAL A 288 -5.28 13.09 -2.57
C VAL A 288 -5.63 14.52 -2.89
N GLU A 289 -5.67 15.38 -1.85
CA GLU A 289 -6.01 16.79 -1.94
C GLU A 289 -5.09 17.60 -1.06
N GLY A 290 -4.89 18.88 -1.40
CA GLY A 290 -4.23 19.84 -0.56
C GLY A 290 -2.71 19.77 -0.53
N SER A 291 -2.11 20.50 0.41
CA SER A 291 -0.67 20.66 0.55
C SER A 291 -0.25 20.83 2.00
N GLY A 292 1.01 20.49 2.30
CA GLY A 292 1.53 20.60 3.66
C GLY A 292 2.95 20.07 3.76
N THR A 293 3.33 19.65 4.97
CA THR A 293 4.66 19.07 5.23
C THR A 293 4.54 17.81 6.06
N ALA A 294 5.18 16.75 5.60
CA ALA A 294 5.39 15.51 6.34
C ALA A 294 6.79 15.53 6.97
N PHE A 295 6.86 15.52 8.29
CA PHE A 295 8.11 15.36 9.03
C PHE A 295 8.26 13.88 9.37
N VAL A 296 9.25 13.21 8.78
CA VAL A 296 9.45 11.77 8.93
C VAL A 296 10.91 11.47 9.19
N GLY A 297 11.22 10.85 10.32
CA GLY A 297 12.58 10.41 10.63
C GLY A 297 13.63 11.54 10.65
N GLY A 298 13.23 12.77 10.97
CA GLY A 298 14.10 13.95 10.96
C GLY A 298 14.15 14.70 9.61
N ASN A 299 13.52 14.18 8.56
CA ASN A 299 13.37 14.86 7.27
C ASN A 299 12.06 15.66 7.25
N ALA A 300 12.03 16.75 6.48
CA ALA A 300 10.84 17.54 6.19
C ALA A 300 10.54 17.46 4.69
N PHE A 301 9.40 16.91 4.33
CA PHE A 301 8.95 16.74 2.96
C PHE A 301 7.73 17.63 2.70
N ALA A 302 7.86 18.68 1.92
CA ALA A 302 6.69 19.39 1.41
C ALA A 302 5.93 18.47 0.46
N PHE A 303 4.61 18.33 0.69
CA PHE A 303 3.76 17.50 -0.15
C PHE A 303 2.69 18.32 -0.88
N GLU A 304 2.31 17.84 -2.05
CA GLU A 304 1.27 18.35 -2.92
C GLU A 304 0.41 17.16 -3.44
N PRO A 305 -0.72 17.42 -4.11
CA PRO A 305 -1.58 16.35 -4.62
C PRO A 305 -0.80 15.32 -5.45
N HIS A 306 -1.12 14.05 -5.23
CA HIS A 306 -0.57 12.85 -5.85
C HIS A 306 0.86 12.48 -5.42
N ASP A 307 1.55 13.30 -4.61
CA ASP A 307 2.84 12.92 -4.04
C ASP A 307 2.70 11.67 -3.18
N ILE A 308 3.73 10.83 -3.21
CA ILE A 308 3.79 9.58 -2.45
C ILE A 308 4.99 9.62 -1.53
N PHE A 309 4.81 9.34 -0.24
CA PHE A 309 5.91 9.28 0.71
C PHE A 309 5.78 8.10 1.66
N VAL A 310 6.89 7.69 2.27
CA VAL A 310 6.96 6.56 3.17
C VAL A 310 7.48 6.95 4.55
N ALA A 311 6.80 6.46 5.58
CA ALA A 311 7.26 6.45 6.96
C ALA A 311 7.69 5.02 7.32
N PRO A 312 9.00 4.75 7.46
CA PRO A 312 9.51 3.45 7.89
C PRO A 312 9.10 3.12 9.33
N SER A 313 9.19 1.83 9.67
CA SER A 313 8.96 1.33 11.03
C SER A 313 9.67 2.19 12.09
N TRP A 314 8.95 2.59 13.13
CA TRP A 314 9.40 3.36 14.27
C TRP A 314 9.95 4.77 13.98
N ALA A 315 9.94 5.22 12.73
CA ALA A 315 10.27 6.60 12.41
C ALA A 315 9.27 7.56 13.08
N PRO A 316 9.71 8.66 13.70
CA PRO A 316 8.80 9.69 14.18
C PRO A 316 8.10 10.34 12.98
N VAL A 317 6.78 10.46 13.04
CA VAL A 317 5.94 11.07 12.01
C VAL A 317 5.15 12.22 12.63
N ARG A 318 5.16 13.38 11.95
CA ARG A 318 4.29 14.51 12.24
C ARG A 318 3.84 15.10 10.91
N LEU A 319 2.56 15.37 10.78
CA LEU A 319 1.98 15.96 9.58
C LEU A 319 1.49 17.38 9.89
N SER A 320 1.74 18.31 8.99
CA SER A 320 1.14 19.66 9.01
C SER A 320 0.50 19.96 7.67
N ALA A 321 -0.61 20.69 7.67
CA ALA A 321 -1.37 21.04 6.47
C ALA A 321 -1.37 22.56 6.24
N SER A 322 -0.96 22.98 5.06
CA SER A 322 -1.01 24.39 4.63
C SER A 322 -2.37 24.75 4.04
N SER A 323 -3.07 23.79 3.48
CA SER A 323 -4.46 23.87 3.01
C SER A 323 -5.21 22.65 3.49
N ASP A 324 -6.54 22.63 3.37
CA ASP A 324 -7.33 21.42 3.60
C ASP A 324 -6.73 20.29 2.78
N SER A 325 -6.32 19.21 3.46
CA SER A 325 -5.57 18.13 2.83
C SER A 325 -6.20 16.78 3.13
N VAL A 326 -6.24 15.91 2.12
CA VAL A 326 -6.69 14.52 2.24
C VAL A 326 -5.55 13.61 1.85
N LEU A 327 -5.26 12.62 2.70
CA LEU A 327 -4.22 11.64 2.48
C LEU A 327 -4.81 10.22 2.55
N PHE A 328 -4.60 9.44 1.50
CA PHE A 328 -4.74 7.99 1.55
C PHE A 328 -3.47 7.40 2.14
N SER A 329 -3.58 6.32 2.92
CA SER A 329 -2.41 5.59 3.39
C SER A 329 -2.68 4.11 3.58
N TYR A 330 -1.62 3.30 3.50
CA TYR A 330 -1.68 1.88 3.79
C TYR A 330 -0.45 1.41 4.55
N SER A 331 -0.61 0.36 5.37
CA SER A 331 0.46 -0.16 6.23
C SER A 331 0.35 -1.66 6.46
N ASP A 332 1.43 -2.27 6.94
CA ASP A 332 1.50 -3.68 7.34
C ASP A 332 1.00 -3.94 8.78
N ARG A 333 0.27 -3.00 9.36
CA ARG A 333 -0.32 -3.06 10.71
C ARG A 333 -1.05 -4.36 11.04
N PRO A 334 -1.87 -4.94 10.13
CA PRO A 334 -2.58 -6.19 10.42
C PRO A 334 -1.63 -7.35 10.75
N VAL A 335 -0.54 -7.47 10.02
CA VAL A 335 0.49 -8.50 10.23
C VAL A 335 1.15 -8.32 11.58
N LEU A 336 1.60 -7.10 11.89
CA LEU A 336 2.26 -6.81 13.16
C LEU A 336 1.29 -7.00 14.35
N SER A 337 0.02 -6.66 14.18
CA SER A 337 -1.02 -6.91 15.19
C SER A 337 -1.23 -8.40 15.43
N ALA A 338 -1.38 -9.19 14.35
CA ALA A 338 -1.59 -10.63 14.44
C ALA A 338 -0.41 -11.37 15.10
N LEU A 339 0.82 -10.89 14.87
CA LEU A 339 2.04 -11.44 15.43
C LEU A 339 2.42 -10.83 16.80
N ASN A 340 1.59 -9.96 17.37
CA ASN A 340 1.87 -9.23 18.61
C ASN A 340 3.18 -8.39 18.56
N LEU A 341 3.50 -7.85 17.40
CA LEU A 341 4.69 -7.00 17.16
C LEU A 341 4.34 -5.51 17.07
N LEU A 342 3.06 -5.16 17.01
CA LEU A 342 2.64 -3.76 16.95
C LEU A 342 2.96 -3.04 18.26
N ARG A 343 3.69 -1.94 18.15
CA ARG A 343 3.99 -1.00 19.24
C ARG A 343 3.80 0.41 18.74
N GLU A 344 3.29 1.28 19.59
CA GLU A 344 3.00 2.68 19.27
C GLU A 344 3.49 3.60 20.38
N ALA A 345 3.92 4.81 20.03
CA ALA A 345 4.23 5.89 20.96
C ALA A 345 3.66 7.21 20.44
N ARG A 346 3.06 7.97 21.34
CA ARG A 346 2.51 9.31 21.10
C ARG A 346 3.21 10.29 22.02
N ASP A 347 3.98 11.23 21.44
CA ASP A 347 4.74 12.24 22.18
C ASP A 347 3.89 13.49 22.46
#